data_558f245584a822c5f5e1b6c488bb251d
#
_entry.id   558f245584a822c5f5e1b6c488bb251d
#
_cell.length_a   1.000
_cell.length_b   1.000
_cell.length_c   1.000
_cell.angle_alpha   90.00
_cell.angle_beta   90.00
_cell.angle_gamma   90.00
#
_symmetry.space_group_name_H-M   'P 1'
#
loop_
_entity.id
_entity.type
_entity.pdbx_description
1 polymer ?
#
loop_
_entity_poly.entity_id
_entity_poly.type
_entity_poly.pdbx_seq_one_letter_code
_entity_poly.pdbx_strand_id
1 'polypeptide(L)'
;MLTAKLAAPEAAAKNEKAVIKATVRYGDEPVADADEVEFECWKAGSKEDSELIKAKNEGKGVYSIEKAFPEDGHYKVQVHVTAKKQHTMPVADIKVGKATDVTDEDEKEEAHHH
;
A
#
# COMPACT_ATOMS: atom_id res chain seq x y z
N MET A 1 -18.27 -6.74 9.78
CA MET A 1 -17.12 -5.88 9.91
C MET A 1 -16.35 -5.80 8.60
N LEU A 2 -16.04 -4.60 8.17
CA LEU A 2 -15.31 -4.39 6.93
C LEU A 2 -13.82 -4.65 7.15
N THR A 3 -13.23 -5.48 6.32
CA THR A 3 -11.80 -5.73 6.37
C THR A 3 -11.20 -5.61 4.97
N ALA A 4 -9.94 -5.27 4.92
CA ALA A 4 -9.19 -5.24 3.68
C ALA A 4 -7.83 -5.88 3.93
N LYS A 5 -7.46 -6.82 3.07
CA LYS A 5 -6.17 -7.46 3.15
C LYS A 5 -5.31 -6.91 2.02
N LEU A 6 -4.27 -6.21 2.39
CA LEU A 6 -3.39 -5.56 1.43
C LEU A 6 -2.24 -6.49 1.08
N ALA A 7 -2.09 -6.75 -0.22
CA ALA A 7 -1.01 -7.59 -0.72
C ALA A 7 -0.13 -6.75 -1.62
N ALA A 8 1.12 -6.55 -1.20
CA ALA A 8 2.09 -5.79 -1.96
C ALA A 8 3.38 -6.61 -1.99
N PRO A 9 4.18 -6.49 -3.07
CA PRO A 9 5.47 -7.17 -3.06
C PRO A 9 6.37 -6.57 -1.97
N GLU A 10 7.18 -7.41 -1.35
CA GLU A 10 8.10 -6.90 -0.33
C GLU A 10 9.18 -6.03 -0.94
N ALA A 11 9.51 -6.30 -2.21
CA ALA A 11 10.54 -5.57 -2.91
C ALA A 11 10.18 -5.44 -4.37
N ALA A 12 10.64 -4.38 -4.99
CA ALA A 12 10.45 -4.13 -6.42
C ALA A 12 11.70 -3.47 -6.98
N ALA A 13 11.94 -3.67 -8.28
CA ALA A 13 13.03 -2.99 -8.93
C ALA A 13 12.61 -1.56 -9.28
N LYS A 14 13.59 -0.68 -9.32
CA LYS A 14 13.34 0.69 -9.72
C LYS A 14 12.76 0.73 -11.14
N ASN A 15 11.71 1.52 -11.34
CA ASN A 15 11.02 1.69 -12.62
C ASN A 15 10.31 0.43 -13.14
N GLU A 16 10.20 -0.60 -12.32
CA GLU A 16 9.47 -1.82 -12.68
C GLU A 16 8.05 -1.73 -12.12
N LYS A 17 7.06 -2.08 -12.93
CA LYS A 17 5.68 -2.05 -12.47
C LYS A 17 5.45 -3.10 -11.40
N ALA A 18 4.93 -2.65 -10.28
CA ALA A 18 4.52 -3.53 -9.19
C ALA A 18 3.00 -3.56 -9.14
N VAL A 19 2.44 -4.74 -8.95
CA VAL A 19 0.98 -4.90 -8.81
C VAL A 19 0.68 -4.97 -7.33
N ILE A 20 -0.22 -4.10 -6.87
CA ILE A 20 -0.61 -4.02 -5.47
C ILE A 20 -2.10 -4.27 -5.40
N LYS A 21 -2.51 -5.22 -4.56
CA LYS A 21 -3.92 -5.64 -4.50
C LYS A 21 -4.47 -5.51 -3.08
N ALA A 22 -5.76 -5.27 -3.00
CA ALA A 22 -6.48 -5.30 -1.75
C ALA A 22 -7.68 -6.20 -1.92
N THR A 23 -7.87 -7.13 -0.99
CA THR A 23 -9.04 -7.99 -0.97
C THR A 23 -9.96 -7.48 0.12
N VAL A 24 -11.16 -7.08 -0.26
CA VAL A 24 -12.10 -6.42 0.64
C VAL A 24 -13.23 -7.37 0.96
N ARG A 25 -13.51 -7.50 2.25
CA ARG A 25 -14.59 -8.36 2.73
C ARG A 25 -15.42 -7.66 3.78
N TYR A 26 -16.68 -8.05 3.83
CA TYR A 26 -17.57 -7.64 4.91
C TYR A 26 -18.05 -8.92 5.58
N GLY A 27 -17.49 -9.20 6.77
CA GLY A 27 -17.66 -10.52 7.34
C GLY A 27 -16.96 -11.54 6.45
N ASP A 28 -17.69 -12.54 6.02
CA ASP A 28 -17.12 -13.60 5.16
C ASP A 28 -17.40 -13.38 3.68
N GLU A 29 -18.00 -12.25 3.32
CA GLU A 29 -18.40 -12.02 1.93
C GLU A 29 -17.49 -11.03 1.25
N PRO A 30 -17.10 -11.30 0.00
CA PRO A 30 -16.32 -10.33 -0.75
C PRO A 30 -17.17 -9.10 -1.07
N VAL A 31 -16.54 -7.92 -1.06
CA VAL A 31 -17.21 -6.68 -1.37
C VAL A 31 -16.82 -6.26 -2.79
N ALA A 32 -17.68 -6.61 -3.75
CA ALA A 32 -17.40 -6.34 -5.16
C ALA A 32 -17.79 -4.93 -5.57
N ASP A 33 -18.46 -4.19 -4.70
CA ASP A 33 -19.01 -2.86 -5.04
C ASP A 33 -18.74 -1.86 -3.93
N ALA A 34 -17.49 -1.78 -3.47
CA ALA A 34 -17.11 -0.78 -2.48
C ALA A 34 -17.42 0.62 -3.01
N ASP A 35 -17.81 1.50 -2.11
CA ASP A 35 -18.11 2.89 -2.49
C ASP A 35 -16.87 3.59 -3.00
N GLU A 36 -15.72 3.32 -2.40
CA GLU A 36 -14.49 3.93 -2.80
C GLU A 36 -13.31 3.05 -2.41
N VAL A 37 -12.37 2.87 -3.36
CA VAL A 37 -11.10 2.20 -3.07
C VAL A 37 -10.01 2.99 -3.77
N GLU A 38 -9.11 3.57 -2.96
CA GLU A 38 -7.99 4.34 -3.48
C GLU A 38 -6.72 3.89 -2.77
N PHE A 39 -5.61 3.89 -3.49
CA PHE A 39 -4.32 3.58 -2.92
C PHE A 39 -3.53 4.88 -2.80
N GLU A 40 -2.91 5.07 -1.65
CA GLU A 40 -2.03 6.21 -1.42
C GLU A 40 -0.62 5.69 -1.29
N CYS A 41 0.29 6.22 -2.11
CA CYS A 41 1.68 5.76 -2.14
C CYS A 41 2.60 6.94 -1.85
N TRP A 42 3.59 6.72 -0.98
CA TRP A 42 4.58 7.75 -0.70
C TRP A 42 5.89 7.13 -0.28
N LYS A 43 6.96 7.89 -0.48
CA LYS A 43 8.27 7.48 -0.02
C LYS A 43 8.35 7.75 1.48
N ALA A 44 8.91 6.82 2.25
CA ALA A 44 8.97 6.96 3.70
C ALA A 44 9.63 8.28 4.07
N GLY A 45 8.99 9.03 4.95
CA GLY A 45 9.45 10.34 5.34
C GLY A 45 8.91 11.48 4.50
N SER A 46 8.19 11.19 3.42
CA SER A 46 7.69 12.22 2.50
C SER A 46 6.20 12.05 2.21
N LYS A 47 5.41 11.84 3.25
CA LYS A 47 3.98 11.60 3.07
C LYS A 47 3.27 12.80 2.45
N GLU A 48 3.80 14.01 2.65
CA GLU A 48 3.22 15.21 2.04
C GLU A 48 3.26 15.16 0.50
N ASP A 49 4.12 14.30 -0.05
CA ASP A 49 4.22 14.12 -1.49
C ASP A 49 3.52 12.84 -1.95
N SER A 50 2.56 12.36 -1.17
CA SER A 50 1.87 11.13 -1.51
C SER A 50 1.04 11.28 -2.79
N GLU A 51 0.84 10.16 -3.45
CA GLU A 51 0.07 10.08 -4.67
C GLU A 51 -1.15 9.22 -4.42
N LEU A 52 -2.33 9.69 -4.81
CA LEU A 52 -3.57 8.93 -4.71
C LEU A 52 -3.89 8.31 -6.06
N ILE A 53 -4.13 7.02 -6.08
CA ILE A 53 -4.41 6.28 -7.31
C ILE A 53 -5.70 5.51 -7.13
N LYS A 54 -6.65 5.75 -8.02
CA LYS A 54 -7.93 5.05 -7.96
C LYS A 54 -7.72 3.60 -8.34
N ALA A 55 -8.31 2.69 -7.57
CA ALA A 55 -8.13 1.27 -7.77
C ALA A 55 -8.96 0.77 -8.94
N LYS A 56 -8.44 -0.25 -9.62
CA LYS A 56 -9.19 -0.99 -10.61
C LYS A 56 -9.94 -2.12 -9.91
N ASN A 57 -11.22 -2.23 -10.18
CA ASN A 57 -12.05 -3.31 -9.62
C ASN A 57 -11.85 -4.57 -10.45
N GLU A 58 -11.20 -5.57 -9.84
CA GLU A 58 -10.93 -6.84 -10.54
C GLU A 58 -12.07 -7.84 -10.40
N GLY A 59 -13.09 -7.49 -9.60
CA GLY A 59 -14.18 -8.40 -9.30
C GLY A 59 -13.90 -9.23 -8.06
N LYS A 60 -14.97 -9.79 -7.51
CA LYS A 60 -14.90 -10.68 -6.36
C LYS A 60 -14.22 -10.07 -5.13
N GLY A 61 -14.33 -8.76 -5.00
CA GLY A 61 -13.76 -8.07 -3.85
C GLY A 61 -12.27 -7.72 -3.97
N VAL A 62 -11.69 -7.93 -5.14
CA VAL A 62 -10.27 -7.62 -5.34
C VAL A 62 -10.13 -6.30 -6.10
N TYR A 63 -9.29 -5.42 -5.55
CA TYR A 63 -9.01 -4.11 -6.14
C TYR A 63 -7.51 -3.96 -6.28
N SER A 64 -7.05 -3.37 -7.37
CA SER A 64 -5.63 -3.34 -7.66
C SER A 64 -5.17 -2.04 -8.30
N ILE A 65 -3.86 -1.79 -8.19
CA ILE A 65 -3.19 -0.77 -8.97
C ILE A 65 -1.89 -1.36 -9.51
N GLU A 66 -1.38 -0.71 -10.57
CA GLU A 66 -0.02 -0.95 -11.04
C GLU A 66 0.76 0.33 -10.81
N LYS A 67 1.94 0.20 -10.23
CA LYS A 67 2.73 1.36 -9.89
C LYS A 67 4.21 1.07 -10.10
N ALA A 68 4.90 1.96 -10.82
CA ALA A 68 6.35 1.91 -10.95
C ALA A 68 6.93 2.99 -10.06
N PHE A 69 7.98 2.63 -9.31
CA PHE A 69 8.62 3.57 -8.39
C PHE A 69 9.94 4.02 -9.02
N PRO A 70 10.12 5.33 -9.25
CA PRO A 70 11.29 5.81 -10.01
C PRO A 70 12.57 5.94 -9.19
N GLU A 71 12.49 5.85 -7.87
CA GLU A 71 13.64 6.05 -7.01
C GLU A 71 13.82 4.89 -6.05
N ASP A 72 15.08 4.59 -5.71
CA ASP A 72 15.37 3.63 -4.68
C ASP A 72 14.87 4.16 -3.33
N GLY A 73 14.47 3.28 -2.46
CA GLY A 73 14.08 3.66 -1.11
C GLY A 73 12.96 2.80 -0.56
N HIS A 74 12.50 3.17 0.61
CA HIS A 74 11.38 2.52 1.24
C HIS A 74 10.12 3.32 0.95
N TYR A 75 9.08 2.62 0.50
CA TYR A 75 7.82 3.25 0.18
C TYR A 75 6.73 2.64 1.03
N LYS A 76 5.69 3.41 1.27
CA LYS A 76 4.50 2.94 1.95
C LYS A 76 3.32 3.02 1.01
N VAL A 77 2.44 2.04 1.10
CA VAL A 77 1.21 2.00 0.32
C VAL A 77 0.08 1.78 1.30
N GLN A 78 -0.89 2.68 1.27
CA GLN A 78 -2.06 2.59 2.12
C GLN A 78 -3.29 2.50 1.22
N VAL A 79 -4.15 1.50 1.46
CA VAL A 79 -5.39 1.42 0.72
C VAL A 79 -6.50 2.02 1.58
N HIS A 80 -7.26 2.94 1.00
CA HIS A 80 -8.41 3.56 1.67
C HIS A 80 -9.66 2.91 1.09
N VAL A 81 -10.39 2.18 1.92
CA VAL A 81 -11.58 1.47 1.48
C VAL A 81 -12.79 1.98 2.26
N THR A 82 -13.82 2.37 1.53
CA THR A 82 -15.11 2.75 2.11
C THR A 82 -16.18 1.85 1.52
N ALA A 83 -16.90 1.16 2.38
CA ALA A 83 -17.98 0.29 1.97
C ALA A 83 -18.87 0.00 3.16
N LYS A 84 -20.16 -0.22 2.91
CA LYS A 84 -21.12 -0.59 3.96
C LYS A 84 -21.08 0.39 5.13
N LYS A 85 -20.87 1.66 4.84
CA LYS A 85 -20.79 2.73 5.84
C LYS A 85 -19.64 2.55 6.82
N GLN A 86 -18.63 1.78 6.43
CA GLN A 86 -17.42 1.56 7.22
C GLN A 86 -16.21 1.92 6.41
N HIS A 87 -15.07 2.00 7.08
CA HIS A 87 -13.83 2.53 6.53
C HIS A 87 -12.67 1.72 7.07
N THR A 88 -11.73 1.35 6.21
CA THR A 88 -10.53 0.65 6.65
C THR A 88 -9.35 1.12 5.81
N MET A 89 -8.15 1.18 6.41
CA MET A 89 -6.98 1.81 5.77
C MET A 89 -5.67 1.09 6.11
N PRO A 90 -5.52 -0.18 5.73
CA PRO A 90 -4.26 -0.87 6.04
C PRO A 90 -3.08 -0.30 5.24
N VAL A 91 -1.88 -0.47 5.78
CA VAL A 91 -0.64 0.05 5.19
C VAL A 91 0.33 -1.11 5.00
N ALA A 92 1.05 -1.10 3.88
CA ALA A 92 2.13 -2.04 3.62
C ALA A 92 3.39 -1.29 3.22
N ASP A 93 4.54 -1.94 3.41
CA ASP A 93 5.83 -1.37 3.05
C ASP A 93 6.39 -2.09 1.83
N ILE A 94 7.05 -1.32 0.96
CA ILE A 94 7.72 -1.86 -0.22
C ILE A 94 9.14 -1.32 -0.26
N LYS A 95 10.10 -2.21 -0.44
CA LYS A 95 11.49 -1.83 -0.62
C LYS A 95 11.78 -1.74 -2.11
N VAL A 96 12.25 -0.60 -2.60
CA VAL A 96 12.48 -0.39 -4.02
C VAL A 96 13.97 -0.25 -4.29
N GLY A 97 14.44 -1.02 -5.26
CA GLY A 97 15.83 -0.96 -5.70
C GLY A 97 16.80 -1.32 -4.59
N LYS A 98 17.77 -0.47 -4.38
CA LYS A 98 18.84 -0.71 -3.40
C LYS A 98 18.58 -0.03 -2.06
N ALA A 99 17.33 -0.01 -1.64
CA ALA A 99 17.00 0.59 -0.35
C ALA A 99 17.74 -0.15 0.78
N THR A 100 18.19 0.63 1.77
CA THR A 100 18.86 0.05 2.93
C THR A 100 17.84 -0.31 4.00
N ASP A 101 18.16 -1.27 4.85
CA ASP A 101 17.26 -1.70 5.92
C ASP A 101 17.43 -0.86 7.17
N VAL A 102 17.45 0.36 7.01
CA VAL A 102 17.62 1.27 8.14
C VAL A 102 16.36 1.29 8.97
N THR A 103 16.83 1.42 9.36
CA THR A 103 15.93 1.73 9.94
C THR A 103 15.40 2.50 10.48
N ASP A 104 15.41 2.28 10.34
CA ASP A 104 14.84 2.66 10.56
C ASP A 104 14.33 3.16 11.17
N GLU A 105 14.51 3.03 11.38
CA GLU A 105 14.19 3.06 11.67
C GLU A 105 13.96 3.53 12.20
N ASP A 106 14.34 3.58 12.36
CA ASP A 106 14.38 3.60 12.61
C ASP A 106 14.36 4.07 13.06
N GLU A 107 14.61 4.01 13.34
CA GLU A 107 14.87 3.93 13.56
C GLU A 107 15.14 4.15 14.16
N LYS A 108 15.67 4.28 14.59
CA LYS A 108 16.29 4.08 14.93
C LYS A 108 16.80 4.41 15.39
N GLU A 109 16.97 4.49 15.66
CA GLU A 109 17.73 4.36 15.75
C GLU A 109 18.20 4.57 16.05
N GLU A 110 18.53 4.62 16.40
CA GLU A 110 19.31 4.39 16.39
C GLU A 110 19.87 4.39 16.50
N ALA A 111 20.18 4.40 16.86
CA ALA A 111 20.95 4.05 16.70
C ALA A 111 21.53 4.03 16.71
N HIS A 112 21.80 4.12 17.01
CA HIS A 112 22.46 3.79 16.74
C HIS A 112 22.86 3.87 16.69
N HIS A 113 23.09 3.85 16.91
CA HIS A 113 23.63 3.68 16.69
C HIS A 113 23.96 3.70 16.61
N HIS A 114 24.14 3.79 16.81
CA HIS A 114 24.53 3.54 16.61
C HIS A 114 24.93 3.60 16.65
#